data_0a842f6f4544e7a7b3602f47abdab33b
#
_entry.id   0a842f6f4544e7a7b3602f47abdab33b
#
_cell.length_a   1.000
_cell.length_b   1.000
_cell.length_c   1.000
_cell.angle_alpha   90.00
_cell.angle_beta   90.00
_cell.angle_gamma   90.00
#
_symmetry.space_group_name_H-M   'P 1'
#
loop_
_entity.id
_entity.type
_entity.pdbx_description
1 polymer ?
#
loop_
_entity_poly.entity_id
_entity_poly.type
_entity_poly.pdbx_seq_one_letter_code
_entity_poly.pdbx_strand_id
1 'polypeptide(L)' 'MNMKELDVVRLKEKFKELPAGTEGTIVLEYDGSCFEVEFFDANGDTIDVFTTPAELLELVTEV' A
#
# COMPACT_ATOMS: atom_id res chain seq x y z
N MET A 1 12.75 8.21 -2.88
CA MET A 1 11.77 7.86 -3.91
C MET A 1 10.38 8.21 -3.42
N ASN A 2 9.61 8.88 -4.24
CA ASN A 2 8.31 9.38 -3.81
C ASN A 2 7.19 8.44 -4.23
N MET A 3 6.35 8.09 -3.26
CA MET A 3 5.14 7.32 -3.54
C MET A 3 4.02 8.30 -3.86
N LYS A 4 3.18 7.97 -4.80
CA LYS A 4 2.12 8.86 -5.24
C LYS A 4 0.90 8.04 -5.63
N GLU A 5 -0.19 8.75 -5.89
CA GLU A 5 -1.45 8.11 -6.29
C GLU A 5 -1.23 7.21 -7.49
N LEU A 6 -1.88 6.06 -7.45
CA LEU A 6 -1.87 5.00 -8.45
C LEU A 6 -0.61 4.14 -8.43
N ASP A 7 0.37 4.45 -7.57
CA ASP A 7 1.51 3.57 -7.41
C ASP A 7 1.09 2.29 -6.71
N VAL A 8 1.72 1.18 -7.08
CA VAL A 8 1.53 -0.09 -6.40
C VAL A 8 2.58 -0.19 -5.31
N VAL A 9 2.14 -0.53 -4.12
CA VAL A 9 3.00 -0.61 -2.95
C VAL A 9 2.83 -1.94 -2.27
N ARG A 10 3.74 -2.25 -1.36
CA ARG A 10 3.74 -3.51 -0.62
C ARG A 10 4.06 -3.21 0.83
N LEU A 11 3.37 -3.90 1.75
CA LEU A 11 3.66 -3.77 3.17
C LEU A 11 5.01 -4.39 3.47
N LYS A 12 5.84 -3.66 4.21
CA LYS A 12 7.14 -4.16 4.66
C LYS A 12 7.00 -5.06 5.87
N GLU A 13 5.90 -4.89 6.62
CA GLU A 13 5.65 -5.71 7.81
C GLU A 13 4.15 -5.82 7.99
N LYS A 14 3.74 -6.70 8.90
CA LYS A 14 2.33 -6.91 9.18
C LYS A 14 1.67 -5.60 9.60
N PHE A 15 0.47 -5.36 9.10
CA PHE A 15 -0.29 -4.15 9.42
C PHE A 15 -1.75 -4.54 9.50
N LYS A 16 -2.36 -4.28 10.66
CA LYS A 16 -3.72 -4.73 10.95
C LYS A 16 -3.75 -6.24 10.74
N GLU A 17 -4.66 -6.76 9.97
CA GLU A 17 -4.70 -8.20 9.75
C GLU A 17 -3.98 -8.64 8.48
N LEU A 18 -3.26 -7.71 7.85
CA LEU A 18 -2.60 -7.98 6.57
C LEU A 18 -1.14 -8.37 6.81
N PRO A 19 -0.69 -9.50 6.26
CA PRO A 19 0.70 -9.91 6.47
C PRO A 19 1.67 -9.04 5.68
N ALA A 20 2.93 -9.10 6.07
CA ALA A 20 3.99 -8.46 5.29
C ALA A 20 3.92 -9.02 3.87
N GLY A 21 4.18 -8.15 2.90
CA GLY A 21 4.12 -8.54 1.50
C GLY A 21 2.78 -8.29 0.83
N THR A 22 1.75 -7.95 1.61
CA THR A 22 0.46 -7.63 1.01
C THR A 22 0.60 -6.39 0.13
N GLU A 23 0.04 -6.43 -1.07
CA GLU A 23 0.16 -5.34 -2.02
C GLU A 23 -1.13 -4.55 -2.09
N GLY A 24 -0.98 -3.31 -2.53
CA GLY A 24 -2.12 -2.44 -2.71
C GLY A 24 -1.78 -1.29 -3.64
N THR A 25 -2.79 -0.48 -3.92
CA THR A 25 -2.64 0.69 -4.78
C THR A 25 -2.94 1.92 -3.95
N ILE A 26 -2.09 2.94 -4.08
CA ILE A 26 -2.34 4.22 -3.40
C ILE A 26 -3.49 4.91 -4.10
N VAL A 27 -4.57 5.16 -3.36
CA VAL A 27 -5.74 5.83 -3.94
C VAL A 27 -5.86 7.27 -3.50
N LEU A 28 -5.13 7.67 -2.46
CA LEU A 28 -5.14 9.05 -2.01
C LEU A 28 -3.88 9.33 -1.21
N GLU A 29 -3.27 10.46 -1.47
CA GLU A 29 -2.09 10.92 -0.73
C GLU A 29 -2.49 12.10 0.13
N TYR A 30 -2.12 12.06 1.42
CA TYR A 30 -2.44 13.15 2.32
C TYR A 30 -1.31 14.18 2.36
N ASP A 31 -0.23 13.87 3.08
CA ASP A 31 0.84 14.85 3.25
C ASP A 31 2.22 14.22 3.10
N GLY A 32 2.28 13.04 2.50
CA GLY A 32 3.55 12.36 2.30
C GLY A 32 3.92 11.44 3.45
N SER A 33 3.23 11.54 4.59
CA SER A 33 3.54 10.68 5.73
C SER A 33 2.57 9.51 5.83
N CYS A 34 1.41 9.60 5.19
CA CYS A 34 0.49 8.47 5.13
C CYS A 34 -0.33 8.54 3.86
N PHE A 35 -0.87 7.40 3.49
CA PHE A 35 -1.63 7.24 2.26
C PHE A 35 -2.85 6.38 2.51
N GLU A 36 -3.92 6.64 1.74
CA GLU A 36 -5.01 5.68 1.66
C GLU A 36 -4.59 4.62 0.67
N VAL A 37 -4.58 3.37 1.10
CA VAL A 37 -4.14 2.27 0.24
C VAL A 37 -5.25 1.24 0.13
N GLU A 38 -5.60 0.90 -1.10
CA GLU A 38 -6.54 -0.15 -1.38
C GLU A 38 -5.75 -1.45 -1.52
N PHE A 39 -5.82 -2.29 -0.48
CA PHE A 39 -5.08 -3.55 -0.47
C PHE A 39 -5.86 -4.63 -1.18
N PHE A 40 -5.14 -5.51 -1.87
CA PHE A 40 -5.78 -6.60 -2.61
C PHE A 40 -5.03 -7.90 -2.34
N ASP A 41 -5.73 -9.01 -2.59
CA ASP A 41 -5.16 -10.33 -2.36
C ASP A 41 -4.49 -10.85 -3.63
N ALA A 42 -4.00 -12.09 -3.56
CA ALA A 42 -3.27 -12.69 -4.66
C ALA A 42 -4.12 -12.84 -5.92
N ASN A 43 -5.44 -12.84 -5.78
CA ASN A 43 -6.35 -12.93 -6.90
C ASN A 43 -6.72 -11.57 -7.48
N GLY A 44 -6.23 -10.50 -6.86
CA GLY A 44 -6.57 -9.16 -7.30
C GLY A 44 -7.86 -8.60 -6.71
N ASP A 45 -8.45 -9.31 -5.78
CA ASP A 45 -9.68 -8.84 -5.12
C ASP A 45 -9.33 -7.89 -4.00
N THR A 46 -10.10 -6.80 -3.88
CA THR A 46 -9.89 -5.83 -2.82
C THR A 46 -10.19 -6.44 -1.47
N ILE A 47 -9.23 -6.30 -0.55
CA ILE A 47 -9.42 -6.73 0.83
C ILE A 47 -10.06 -5.60 1.63
N ASP A 48 -9.43 -4.42 1.61
CA ASP A 48 -9.92 -3.28 2.37
C ASP A 48 -9.10 -2.05 1.97
N VAL A 49 -9.56 -0.89 2.41
CA VAL A 49 -8.87 0.37 2.20
C VAL A 49 -8.50 0.92 3.55
N PHE A 50 -7.20 1.13 3.80
CA PHE A 50 -6.72 1.62 5.09
C PHE A 50 -5.81 2.82 4.91
N THR A 51 -5.90 3.76 5.86
CA THR A 51 -4.91 4.82 5.98
C THR A 51 -3.64 4.17 6.53
N THR A 52 -2.56 4.22 5.76
CA THR A 52 -1.35 3.47 6.04
C THR A 52 -0.16 4.40 6.13
N PRO A 53 0.65 4.30 7.20
CA PRO A 53 1.87 5.10 7.29
C PRO A 53 2.83 4.77 6.17
N ALA A 54 3.43 5.80 5.60
CA ALA A 54 4.37 5.62 4.49
C ALA A 54 5.53 4.72 4.89
N GLU A 55 5.93 4.77 6.16
CA GLU A 55 7.09 4.00 6.62
C GLU A 55 6.87 2.50 6.54
N LEU A 56 5.61 2.06 6.44
CA LEU A 56 5.30 0.63 6.32
C LEU A 56 5.26 0.16 4.87
N LEU A 57 5.41 1.07 3.93
CA LEU A 57 5.20 0.76 2.52
C LEU A 57 6.49 0.84 1.74
N GLU A 58 6.59 0.01 0.72
CA GLU A 58 7.65 0.14 -0.27
C GLU A 58 7.03 0.03 -1.64
N LEU A 59 7.64 0.73 -2.61
CA LEU A 59 7.15 0.69 -3.97
C LEU A 59 7.42 -0.68 -4.58
N VAL A 60 6.44 -1.17 -5.32
CA VAL A 60 6.64 -2.35 -6.14
C VAL A 60 7.11 -1.83 -7.48
N THR A 61 8.40 -2.06 -7.77
CA THR A 61 9.01 -1.55 -8.96
C THR A 61 8.90 -2.60 -10.06
N GLU A 62 8.38 -2.17 -11.20
CA GLU A 62 8.32 -3.05 -12.35
C GLU A 62 9.43 -2.70 -13.31
N VAL A 63 9.97 -3.71 -13.91
CA VAL A 63 11.07 -3.55 -14.85
C VAL A 63 10.56 -3.66 -16.26
#